data_3385a473b9b709ba0ccd830782d70ea5
#
_entry.id   3385a473b9b709ba0ccd830782d70ea5
#
_cell.length_a   1.000
_cell.length_b   1.000
_cell.length_c   1.000
_cell.angle_alpha   90.00
_cell.angle_beta   90.00
_cell.angle_gamma   90.00
#
_symmetry.space_group_name_H-M   'P 1'
#
loop_
_entity.id
_entity.type
_entity.pdbx_description
1 polymer ?
#
loop_
_entity_poly.entity_id
_entity_poly.type
_entity_poly.pdbx_seq_one_letter_code
_entity_poly.pdbx_strand_id
1 'polypeptide(L)'
;GFSGDAAITWECLRFQPYSTATASNIGYTWWSHDIGGHHHGKKDDELYVRWLQFGVFSPVNRLHSTSNEFMGKEPWKYGYAASHIAVDLLRLRRRLIPYIYTMNYKTYKYGSALIEPMYYAYPDDENAYHCKNQYYFGSELICAPITDPADKKTGLAAVNVWLPEGRYTDLFTRRSYTGGKFVKMFRGIENFPVLAKAGAILPLDTDDISNGAENPSGLEILALSGNGSFTMYEDDGETMCFENGAYAETKFEIETNGDHIVFTIFPVSGDLSVIPSKRYFKVNFFDIVSAESVAVTCGKEVQNTDDLIHYANGSLCVDVFCDLSAANVPVKIEVCGAARYSLNKREAYIETVSKYQILNDYKKSVFTSALESGALPKCQKRFREPLEELEHCL
;
A
#
# COMPACT_ATOMS: atom_id res chain seq x y z
N GLY A 1 -10.76 11.53 17.59
CA GLY A 1 -9.71 12.34 18.19
C GLY A 1 -8.80 12.96 17.12
N PHE A 2 -7.95 13.91 17.51
CA PHE A 2 -6.92 14.45 16.61
C PHE A 2 -5.69 14.91 17.39
N SER A 3 -4.57 15.11 16.68
CA SER A 3 -3.25 15.42 17.25
C SER A 3 -3.12 16.79 17.91
N GLY A 4 -4.13 17.65 17.80
CA GLY A 4 -3.98 19.07 18.06
C GLY A 4 -3.22 19.78 16.92
N ASP A 5 -3.10 21.10 17.05
CA ASP A 5 -2.45 21.96 16.06
C ASP A 5 -0.94 21.68 16.00
N ALA A 6 -0.51 20.93 14.98
CA ALA A 6 0.86 20.50 14.82
C ALA A 6 1.71 21.58 14.12
N ALA A 7 2.96 21.77 14.56
CA ALA A 7 3.89 22.67 13.86
C ALA A 7 4.37 22.07 12.52
N ILE A 8 4.63 22.93 11.53
CA ILE A 8 5.18 22.54 10.22
C ILE A 8 6.68 22.25 10.37
N THR A 9 7.00 21.10 10.95
CA THR A 9 8.39 20.67 11.21
C THR A 9 8.57 19.18 11.05
N TRP A 10 9.78 18.74 10.73
CA TRP A 10 10.16 17.33 10.70
C TRP A 10 10.03 16.65 12.06
N GLU A 11 10.25 17.39 13.14
CA GLU A 11 10.09 16.88 14.50
C GLU A 11 8.65 16.51 14.80
N CYS A 12 7.69 17.36 14.40
CA CYS A 12 6.27 17.04 14.51
C CYS A 12 5.90 15.84 13.64
N LEU A 13 6.33 15.78 12.39
CA LEU A 13 6.08 14.61 11.55
C LEU A 13 6.62 13.32 12.17
N ARG A 14 7.82 13.36 12.76
CA ARG A 14 8.45 12.20 13.39
C ARG A 14 7.61 11.62 14.52
N PHE A 15 6.82 12.43 15.19
CA PHE A 15 5.95 12.00 16.27
C PHE A 15 4.59 11.48 15.79
N GLN A 16 4.09 11.94 14.65
CA GLN A 16 2.71 11.65 14.20
C GLN A 16 2.39 10.16 13.98
N PRO A 17 3.21 9.34 13.29
CA PRO A 17 2.88 7.94 13.10
C PRO A 17 2.80 7.18 14.43
N TYR A 18 3.75 7.41 15.34
CA TYR A 18 3.75 6.83 16.67
C TYR A 18 2.50 7.23 17.48
N SER A 19 2.18 8.51 17.52
CA SER A 19 1.01 9.04 18.24
C SER A 19 -0.29 8.47 17.68
N THR A 20 -0.41 8.40 16.35
CA THR A 20 -1.59 7.84 15.67
C THR A 20 -1.76 6.36 15.97
N ALA A 21 -0.70 5.57 15.88
CA ALA A 21 -0.75 4.14 16.15
C ALA A 21 -1.09 3.87 17.63
N THR A 22 -0.48 4.59 18.56
CA THR A 22 -0.70 4.39 20.00
C THR A 22 -2.02 4.97 20.51
N ALA A 23 -2.70 5.82 19.75
CA ALA A 23 -4.07 6.26 20.08
C ALA A 23 -5.05 5.08 20.16
N SER A 24 -4.80 4.00 19.42
CA SER A 24 -5.58 2.77 19.50
C SER A 24 -5.52 2.11 20.88
N ASN A 25 -4.43 2.27 21.65
CA ASN A 25 -4.28 1.71 23.00
C ASN A 25 -5.34 2.21 23.99
N ILE A 26 -5.94 3.37 23.71
CA ILE A 26 -6.97 3.97 24.53
C ILE A 26 -8.32 4.09 23.81
N GLY A 27 -8.49 3.30 22.74
CA GLY A 27 -9.75 3.20 21.98
C GLY A 27 -10.01 4.30 20.97
N TYR A 28 -9.04 5.19 20.70
CA TYR A 28 -9.16 6.16 19.59
C TYR A 28 -8.72 5.52 18.28
N THR A 29 -9.59 4.74 17.69
CA THR A 29 -9.38 4.04 16.42
C THR A 29 -9.46 4.98 15.20
N TRP A 30 -10.24 6.08 15.32
CA TRP A 30 -10.38 7.15 14.33
C TRP A 30 -9.61 8.40 14.79
N TRP A 31 -8.33 8.42 14.44
CA TRP A 31 -7.42 9.50 14.77
C TRP A 31 -7.11 10.35 13.56
N SER A 32 -7.19 11.68 13.70
CA SER A 32 -6.82 12.66 12.69
C SER A 32 -5.54 13.37 13.08
N HIS A 33 -4.80 13.82 12.09
CA HIS A 33 -3.69 14.75 12.24
C HIS A 33 -3.74 15.79 11.12
N ASP A 34 -3.06 16.92 11.33
CA ASP A 34 -3.01 18.01 10.36
C ASP A 34 -1.93 17.72 9.33
N ILE A 35 -2.32 17.14 8.18
CA ILE A 35 -1.38 16.73 7.13
C ILE A 35 -0.65 17.96 6.58
N GLY A 36 0.70 17.92 6.69
CA GLY A 36 1.58 19.02 6.34
C GLY A 36 1.82 20.03 7.47
N GLY A 37 1.22 19.80 8.67
CA GLY A 37 1.31 20.68 9.83
C GLY A 37 0.37 21.89 9.78
N HIS A 38 -0.14 22.33 10.94
CA HIS A 38 -1.19 23.34 11.04
C HIS A 38 -0.63 24.77 11.04
N HIS A 39 0.39 25.04 11.85
CA HIS A 39 0.93 26.38 12.07
C HIS A 39 2.45 26.39 12.30
N HIS A 40 3.02 27.55 12.47
CA HIS A 40 4.47 27.76 12.63
C HIS A 40 5.30 27.09 11.52
N GLY A 41 6.60 27.35 11.49
CA GLY A 41 7.49 26.80 10.49
C GLY A 41 7.39 27.49 9.12
N LYS A 42 7.89 26.82 8.11
CA LYS A 42 7.93 27.32 6.73
C LYS A 42 7.49 26.23 5.75
N LYS A 43 7.05 26.65 4.58
CA LYS A 43 6.73 25.74 3.48
C LYS A 43 7.96 24.90 3.10
N ASP A 44 7.78 23.58 3.06
CA ASP A 44 8.79 22.59 2.68
C ASP A 44 8.08 21.51 1.87
N ASP A 45 8.46 21.38 0.61
CA ASP A 45 7.81 20.48 -0.35
C ASP A 45 8.03 19.00 0.04
N GLU A 46 9.22 18.63 0.53
CA GLU A 46 9.49 17.27 0.95
C GLU A 46 8.72 16.91 2.22
N LEU A 47 8.73 17.77 3.22
CA LEU A 47 7.98 17.58 4.46
C LEU A 47 6.48 17.38 4.18
N TYR A 48 5.92 18.21 3.29
CA TYR A 48 4.51 18.08 2.87
C TYR A 48 4.22 16.74 2.24
N VAL A 49 5.03 16.31 1.26
CA VAL A 49 4.85 15.02 0.58
C VAL A 49 4.99 13.85 1.56
N ARG A 50 6.00 13.86 2.44
CA ARG A 50 6.19 12.80 3.44
C ARG A 50 5.03 12.71 4.42
N TRP A 51 4.50 13.86 4.82
CA TRP A 51 3.33 13.89 5.70
C TRP A 51 2.06 13.39 5.00
N LEU A 52 1.88 13.73 3.72
CA LEU A 52 0.77 13.23 2.92
C LEU A 52 0.88 11.73 2.64
N GLN A 53 2.08 11.20 2.39
CA GLN A 53 2.33 9.76 2.28
C GLN A 53 1.84 9.02 3.53
N PHE A 54 2.18 9.50 4.70
CA PHE A 54 1.63 8.98 5.96
C PHE A 54 0.11 9.21 6.04
N GLY A 55 -0.38 10.37 5.65
CA GLY A 55 -1.80 10.73 5.71
C GLY A 55 -2.70 9.83 4.87
N VAL A 56 -2.25 9.38 3.71
CA VAL A 56 -3.00 8.47 2.83
C VAL A 56 -3.22 7.11 3.51
N PHE A 57 -2.26 6.67 4.31
CA PHE A 57 -2.33 5.43 5.10
C PHE A 57 -2.58 5.72 6.59
N SER A 58 -3.49 6.66 6.86
CA SER A 58 -3.99 6.98 8.19
C SER A 58 -5.53 6.98 8.23
N PRO A 59 -6.18 6.92 9.40
CA PRO A 59 -7.64 6.79 9.44
C PRO A 59 -8.35 7.96 8.77
N VAL A 60 -7.95 9.19 9.07
CA VAL A 60 -8.54 10.40 8.50
C VAL A 60 -7.51 11.11 7.63
N ASN A 61 -7.81 11.26 6.35
CA ASN A 61 -6.99 12.04 5.41
C ASN A 61 -7.51 13.47 5.35
N ARG A 62 -6.88 14.37 6.08
CA ARG A 62 -7.31 15.77 6.19
C ARG A 62 -6.15 16.72 5.95
N LEU A 63 -6.16 17.41 4.81
CA LEU A 63 -5.28 18.53 4.54
C LEU A 63 -5.80 19.74 5.32
N HIS A 64 -5.06 20.21 6.31
CA HIS A 64 -5.51 21.26 7.22
C HIS A 64 -4.39 22.21 7.63
N SER A 65 -4.76 23.49 7.80
CA SER A 65 -3.86 24.55 8.26
C SER A 65 -4.65 25.68 8.92
N THR A 66 -3.96 26.65 9.49
CA THR A 66 -4.57 27.90 9.96
C THR A 66 -5.17 28.67 8.81
N SER A 67 -5.93 29.72 9.11
CA SER A 67 -6.50 30.66 8.12
C SER A 67 -5.45 31.54 7.40
N ASN A 68 -4.15 31.34 7.67
CA ASN A 68 -3.08 32.06 7.00
C ASN A 68 -2.94 31.61 5.54
N GLU A 69 -3.11 32.53 4.59
CA GLU A 69 -3.11 32.25 3.15
C GLU A 69 -1.80 31.71 2.60
N PHE A 70 -0.68 31.84 3.35
CA PHE A 70 0.63 31.29 2.98
C PHE A 70 0.83 29.83 3.47
N MET A 71 -0.10 29.29 4.25
CA MET A 71 -0.01 27.95 4.84
C MET A 71 -0.96 26.94 4.21
N GLY A 72 -1.64 27.27 3.10
CA GLY A 72 -2.54 26.34 2.39
C GLY A 72 -1.86 25.03 2.01
N LYS A 73 -2.62 23.95 2.07
CA LYS A 73 -2.16 22.56 1.84
C LYS A 73 -2.64 21.97 0.52
N GLU A 74 -3.30 22.76 -0.30
CA GLU A 74 -3.75 22.33 -1.61
C GLU A 74 -2.55 21.96 -2.48
N PRO A 75 -2.60 20.84 -3.22
CA PRO A 75 -1.46 20.36 -4.01
C PRO A 75 -0.82 21.41 -4.92
N TRP A 76 -1.66 22.24 -5.57
CA TRP A 76 -1.19 23.28 -6.50
C TRP A 76 -0.46 24.46 -5.86
N LYS A 77 -0.41 24.53 -4.53
CA LYS A 77 0.38 25.53 -3.80
C LYS A 77 1.84 25.11 -3.61
N TYR A 78 2.21 23.89 -3.97
CA TYR A 78 3.55 23.34 -3.84
C TYR A 78 4.27 23.28 -5.18
N GLY A 79 5.58 23.03 -5.16
CA GLY A 79 6.37 22.88 -6.39
C GLY A 79 5.85 21.74 -7.27
N TYR A 80 6.19 21.81 -8.57
CA TYR A 80 5.64 20.91 -9.59
C TYR A 80 5.71 19.42 -9.19
N ALA A 81 6.89 18.94 -8.78
CA ALA A 81 7.05 17.53 -8.39
C ALA A 81 6.18 17.15 -7.18
N ALA A 82 6.19 17.98 -6.13
CA ALA A 82 5.40 17.74 -4.92
C ALA A 82 3.89 17.77 -5.22
N SER A 83 3.45 18.68 -6.10
CA SER A 83 2.05 18.78 -6.55
C SER A 83 1.58 17.51 -7.25
N HIS A 84 2.35 16.96 -8.20
CA HIS A 84 2.01 15.74 -8.92
C HIS A 84 1.96 14.52 -7.99
N ILE A 85 2.99 14.36 -7.15
CA ILE A 85 3.02 13.27 -6.16
C ILE A 85 1.82 13.38 -5.22
N ALA A 86 1.44 14.57 -4.79
CA ALA A 86 0.29 14.78 -3.92
C ALA A 86 -1.03 14.37 -4.60
N VAL A 87 -1.21 14.70 -5.88
CA VAL A 87 -2.39 14.29 -6.66
C VAL A 87 -2.47 12.77 -6.77
N ASP A 88 -1.37 12.10 -7.10
CA ASP A 88 -1.33 10.64 -7.23
C ASP A 88 -1.63 9.95 -5.89
N LEU A 89 -1.11 10.49 -4.79
CA LEU A 89 -1.38 10.01 -3.43
C LEU A 89 -2.86 10.18 -3.04
N LEU A 90 -3.48 11.30 -3.37
CA LEU A 90 -4.90 11.54 -3.09
C LEU A 90 -5.81 10.63 -3.93
N ARG A 91 -5.44 10.36 -5.19
CA ARG A 91 -6.12 9.37 -6.04
C ARG A 91 -5.99 7.95 -5.46
N LEU A 92 -4.80 7.59 -5.00
CA LEU A 92 -4.61 6.31 -4.31
C LEU A 92 -5.49 6.23 -3.06
N ARG A 93 -5.59 7.30 -2.26
CA ARG A 93 -6.50 7.34 -1.11
C ARG A 93 -7.96 7.10 -1.50
N ARG A 94 -8.41 7.69 -2.62
CA ARG A 94 -9.77 7.47 -3.13
C ARG A 94 -9.98 5.99 -3.48
N ARG A 95 -9.03 5.38 -4.16
CA ARG A 95 -9.10 3.96 -4.54
C ARG A 95 -9.07 3.01 -3.35
N LEU A 96 -8.44 3.37 -2.24
CA LEU A 96 -8.38 2.58 -1.01
C LEU A 96 -9.70 2.55 -0.21
N ILE A 97 -10.73 3.29 -0.59
CA ILE A 97 -11.98 3.39 0.19
C ILE A 97 -12.63 2.04 0.46
N PRO A 98 -12.76 1.09 -0.50
CA PRO A 98 -13.36 -0.22 -0.21
C PRO A 98 -12.62 -0.99 0.88
N TYR A 99 -11.29 -0.95 0.86
CA TYR A 99 -10.45 -1.53 1.89
C TYR A 99 -10.61 -0.83 3.24
N ILE A 100 -10.53 0.51 3.26
CA ILE A 100 -10.66 1.33 4.49
C ILE A 100 -12.05 1.18 5.09
N TYR A 101 -13.09 1.18 4.27
CA TYR A 101 -14.47 1.03 4.73
C TYR A 101 -14.71 -0.33 5.40
N THR A 102 -14.18 -1.39 4.79
CA THR A 102 -14.18 -2.73 5.39
C THR A 102 -13.46 -2.75 6.74
N MET A 103 -12.29 -2.10 6.85
CA MET A 103 -11.58 -2.02 8.13
C MET A 103 -12.35 -1.19 9.16
N ASN A 104 -13.06 -0.16 8.73
CA ASN A 104 -13.94 0.62 9.60
C ASN A 104 -15.09 -0.23 10.16
N TYR A 105 -15.71 -1.05 9.32
CA TYR A 105 -16.71 -2.02 9.80
C TYR A 105 -16.11 -3.00 10.81
N LYS A 106 -14.89 -3.49 10.58
CA LYS A 106 -14.18 -4.33 11.56
C LYS A 106 -13.89 -3.58 12.87
N THR A 107 -13.62 -2.28 12.80
CA THR A 107 -13.50 -1.43 13.99
C THR A 107 -14.82 -1.40 14.79
N TYR A 108 -15.93 -1.17 14.11
CA TYR A 108 -17.26 -1.16 14.73
C TYR A 108 -17.58 -2.52 15.37
N LYS A 109 -17.35 -3.60 14.64
CA LYS A 109 -17.79 -4.95 15.04
C LYS A 109 -16.89 -5.62 16.08
N TYR A 110 -15.58 -5.41 15.96
CA TYR A 110 -14.57 -6.16 16.73
C TYR A 110 -13.65 -5.27 17.56
N GLY A 111 -13.75 -3.95 17.43
CA GLY A 111 -12.87 -3.01 18.13
C GLY A 111 -11.44 -2.92 17.56
N SER A 112 -11.13 -3.58 16.42
CA SER A 112 -9.82 -3.50 15.79
C SER A 112 -9.62 -2.14 15.13
N ALA A 113 -8.45 -1.50 15.33
CA ALA A 113 -8.16 -0.21 14.74
C ALA A 113 -7.69 -0.38 13.28
N LEU A 114 -7.93 0.66 12.44
CA LEU A 114 -7.35 0.71 11.10
C LEU A 114 -5.82 0.83 11.17
N ILE A 115 -5.30 1.57 12.14
CA ILE A 115 -3.86 1.64 12.43
C ILE A 115 -3.60 0.96 13.77
N GLU A 116 -2.76 -0.08 13.76
CA GLU A 116 -2.35 -0.83 14.95
C GLU A 116 -0.83 -0.86 15.06
N PRO A 117 -0.27 -0.60 16.27
CA PRO A 117 1.16 -0.80 16.51
C PRO A 117 1.55 -2.26 16.24
N MET A 118 2.80 -2.49 15.82
CA MET A 118 3.31 -3.83 15.52
C MET A 118 3.16 -4.82 16.68
N TYR A 119 3.23 -4.36 17.92
CA TYR A 119 3.10 -5.22 19.10
C TYR A 119 1.68 -5.76 19.36
N TYR A 120 0.65 -5.31 18.64
CA TYR A 120 -0.67 -5.95 18.71
C TYR A 120 -0.64 -7.34 18.06
N ALA A 121 0.05 -7.48 16.95
CA ALA A 121 0.21 -8.76 16.26
C ALA A 121 1.36 -9.62 16.85
N TYR A 122 2.35 -8.98 17.48
CA TYR A 122 3.56 -9.63 18.01
C TYR A 122 3.88 -9.14 19.42
N PRO A 123 3.00 -9.43 20.42
CA PRO A 123 3.17 -8.92 21.78
C PRO A 123 4.41 -9.48 22.50
N ASP A 124 4.86 -10.67 22.12
CA ASP A 124 6.00 -11.37 22.75
C ASP A 124 7.34 -11.12 22.01
N ASP A 125 7.34 -10.35 20.91
CA ASP A 125 8.56 -10.01 20.17
C ASP A 125 9.00 -8.58 20.51
N GLU A 126 10.17 -8.45 21.16
CA GLU A 126 10.74 -7.14 21.53
C GLU A 126 10.95 -6.23 20.32
N ASN A 127 11.23 -6.77 19.13
CA ASN A 127 11.41 -5.98 17.92
C ASN A 127 10.16 -5.17 17.57
N ALA A 128 8.97 -5.69 17.88
CA ALA A 128 7.70 -5.00 17.64
C ALA A 128 7.58 -3.68 18.42
N TYR A 129 8.29 -3.57 19.55
CA TYR A 129 8.31 -2.36 20.39
C TYR A 129 9.40 -1.37 19.98
N HIS A 130 10.37 -1.78 19.14
CA HIS A 130 11.48 -0.94 18.68
C HIS A 130 11.19 -0.20 17.36
N CYS A 131 10.11 -0.53 16.65
CA CYS A 131 9.71 0.08 15.37
C CYS A 131 8.56 1.10 15.54
N LYS A 132 8.74 2.13 16.35
CA LYS A 132 7.70 3.07 16.81
C LYS A 132 6.83 3.69 15.72
N ASN A 133 7.41 4.05 14.58
CA ASN A 133 6.70 4.71 13.48
C ASN A 133 6.17 3.73 12.43
N GLN A 134 6.43 2.44 12.59
CA GLN A 134 5.90 1.38 11.76
C GLN A 134 4.60 0.85 12.37
N TYR A 135 3.62 0.52 11.53
CA TYR A 135 2.33 0.08 11.97
C TYR A 135 1.64 -0.82 10.94
N TYR A 136 0.68 -1.60 11.37
CA TYR A 136 -0.29 -2.24 10.48
C TYR A 136 -1.34 -1.22 10.03
N PHE A 137 -1.59 -1.16 8.72
CA PHE A 137 -2.72 -0.46 8.13
C PHE A 137 -3.74 -1.49 7.67
N GLY A 138 -4.77 -1.70 8.47
CA GLY A 138 -5.69 -2.83 8.35
C GLY A 138 -4.97 -4.17 8.54
N SER A 139 -5.50 -5.23 7.92
CA SER A 139 -5.00 -6.59 8.06
C SER A 139 -3.88 -6.96 7.06
N GLU A 140 -3.72 -6.20 5.97
CA GLU A 140 -2.92 -6.62 4.81
C GLU A 140 -1.58 -5.89 4.68
N LEU A 141 -1.45 -4.69 5.25
CA LEU A 141 -0.32 -3.81 4.98
C LEU A 141 0.48 -3.46 6.22
N ILE A 142 1.81 -3.43 6.07
CA ILE A 142 2.73 -2.80 7.00
C ILE A 142 3.20 -1.49 6.37
N CYS A 143 2.99 -0.38 7.06
CA CYS A 143 3.44 0.94 6.65
C CYS A 143 4.62 1.40 7.51
N ALA A 144 5.67 1.92 6.87
CA ALA A 144 6.84 2.47 7.55
C ALA A 144 7.12 3.89 7.03
N PRO A 145 6.40 4.92 7.53
CA PRO A 145 6.57 6.30 7.10
C PRO A 145 8.00 6.81 7.25
N ILE A 146 8.47 7.53 6.24
CA ILE A 146 9.73 8.25 6.28
C ILE A 146 9.48 9.60 6.95
N THR A 147 10.15 9.83 8.07
CA THR A 147 9.95 11.00 8.93
C THR A 147 11.18 11.89 9.05
N ASP A 148 12.20 11.62 8.28
CA ASP A 148 13.43 12.40 8.16
C ASP A 148 13.65 12.85 6.71
N PRO A 149 14.28 14.02 6.49
CA PRO A 149 14.54 14.51 5.14
C PRO A 149 15.54 13.63 4.40
N ALA A 150 15.49 13.67 3.07
CA ALA A 150 16.45 12.98 2.22
C ALA A 150 17.88 13.50 2.41
N ASP A 151 18.85 12.61 2.32
CA ASP A 151 20.27 12.97 2.26
C ASP A 151 20.52 13.76 0.97
N LYS A 152 21.06 14.97 1.09
CA LYS A 152 21.30 15.91 -0.01
C LYS A 152 22.25 15.36 -1.10
N LYS A 153 23.07 14.37 -0.78
CA LYS A 153 24.02 13.76 -1.72
C LYS A 153 23.45 12.56 -2.46
N THR A 154 22.57 11.82 -1.83
CA THR A 154 21.92 10.65 -2.46
C THR A 154 20.54 10.99 -3.04
N GLY A 155 19.87 12.02 -2.55
CA GLY A 155 18.48 12.31 -2.89
C GLY A 155 17.50 11.27 -2.33
N LEU A 156 17.96 10.43 -1.40
CA LEU A 156 17.19 9.35 -0.80
C LEU A 156 17.01 9.57 0.71
N ALA A 157 15.81 9.32 1.19
CA ALA A 157 15.52 9.24 2.61
C ALA A 157 15.45 7.78 3.05
N ALA A 158 15.75 7.51 4.32
CA ALA A 158 15.86 6.15 4.84
C ALA A 158 14.93 5.91 6.02
N VAL A 159 14.45 4.67 6.15
CA VAL A 159 13.73 4.17 7.32
C VAL A 159 14.16 2.75 7.64
N ASN A 160 14.28 2.43 8.93
CA ASN A 160 14.48 1.05 9.37
C ASN A 160 13.13 0.37 9.52
N VAL A 161 12.95 -0.74 8.82
CA VAL A 161 11.72 -1.53 8.80
C VAL A 161 11.99 -2.88 9.42
N TRP A 162 11.23 -3.24 10.43
CA TRP A 162 11.19 -4.60 10.95
C TRP A 162 10.18 -5.42 10.15
N LEU A 163 10.64 -6.51 9.57
CA LEU A 163 9.80 -7.47 8.88
C LEU A 163 9.68 -8.72 9.75
N PRO A 164 8.49 -9.03 10.28
CA PRO A 164 8.22 -10.33 10.90
C PRO A 164 8.51 -11.48 9.94
N GLU A 165 8.52 -12.73 10.43
CA GLU A 165 8.70 -13.89 9.56
C GLU A 165 7.69 -13.91 8.42
N GLY A 166 8.14 -14.27 7.20
CA GLY A 166 7.32 -14.30 5.99
C GLY A 166 7.96 -13.61 4.79
N ARG A 167 7.18 -13.47 3.73
CA ARG A 167 7.55 -12.72 2.52
C ARG A 167 6.69 -11.49 2.40
N TYR A 168 7.30 -10.37 2.06
CA TYR A 168 6.66 -9.07 1.93
C TYR A 168 7.02 -8.44 0.60
N THR A 169 6.06 -7.82 -0.06
CA THR A 169 6.26 -7.08 -1.32
C THR A 169 5.86 -5.62 -1.13
N ASP A 170 6.75 -4.71 -1.49
CA ASP A 170 6.51 -3.27 -1.46
C ASP A 170 5.58 -2.85 -2.60
N LEU A 171 4.47 -2.21 -2.29
CA LEU A 171 3.44 -1.83 -3.25
C LEU A 171 3.88 -0.75 -4.25
N PHE A 172 4.88 0.07 -3.90
CA PHE A 172 5.38 1.12 -4.79
C PHE A 172 6.52 0.66 -5.68
N THR A 173 7.41 -0.19 -5.14
CA THR A 173 8.62 -0.60 -5.87
C THR A 173 8.56 -2.04 -6.39
N ARG A 174 7.56 -2.82 -5.99
CA ARG A 174 7.42 -4.27 -6.25
C ARG A 174 8.57 -5.13 -5.71
N ARG A 175 9.49 -4.53 -4.97
CA ARG A 175 10.59 -5.26 -4.33
C ARG A 175 10.04 -6.20 -3.28
N SER A 176 10.45 -7.46 -3.33
CA SER A 176 10.08 -8.46 -2.34
C SER A 176 11.23 -8.71 -1.37
N TYR A 177 10.89 -8.97 -0.12
CA TYR A 177 11.85 -9.16 0.97
C TYR A 177 11.47 -10.39 1.79
N THR A 178 12.48 -11.12 2.25
CA THR A 178 12.31 -12.13 3.30
C THR A 178 12.33 -11.45 4.67
N GLY A 179 11.35 -11.76 5.49
CA GLY A 179 11.23 -11.27 6.87
C GLY A 179 12.17 -11.95 7.87
N GLY A 180 11.84 -11.83 9.17
CA GLY A 180 12.67 -12.27 10.30
C GLY A 180 13.83 -11.31 10.59
N LYS A 181 13.80 -10.06 10.13
CA LYS A 181 14.91 -9.11 10.26
C LYS A 181 14.50 -7.66 10.12
N PHE A 182 15.39 -6.76 10.55
CA PHE A 182 15.35 -5.36 10.17
C PHE A 182 15.99 -5.16 8.79
N VAL A 183 15.35 -4.32 7.97
CA VAL A 183 15.88 -3.86 6.67
C VAL A 183 15.87 -2.35 6.67
N LYS A 184 17.01 -1.72 6.38
CA LYS A 184 17.09 -0.28 6.16
C LYS A 184 16.70 0.00 4.71
N MET A 185 15.53 0.59 4.51
CA MET A 185 14.96 0.88 3.20
C MET A 185 15.18 2.34 2.81
N PHE A 186 15.48 2.57 1.52
CA PHE A 186 15.78 3.88 0.96
C PHE A 186 14.78 4.23 -0.15
N ARG A 187 14.18 5.42 -0.08
CA ARG A 187 13.17 5.87 -1.06
C ARG A 187 13.43 7.31 -1.50
N GLY A 188 13.17 7.57 -2.78
CA GLY A 188 12.99 8.92 -3.28
C GLY A 188 11.76 9.59 -2.66
N ILE A 189 11.50 10.83 -3.05
CA ILE A 189 10.34 11.58 -2.55
C ILE A 189 9.01 10.97 -3.01
N GLU A 190 9.01 10.19 -4.09
CA GLU A 190 7.81 9.67 -4.75
C GLU A 190 7.04 8.66 -3.90
N ASN A 191 7.73 7.95 -2.98
CA ASN A 191 7.13 6.87 -2.22
C ASN A 191 7.82 6.62 -0.87
N PHE A 192 7.22 5.71 -0.10
CA PHE A 192 7.75 5.19 1.15
C PHE A 192 7.40 3.71 1.27
N PRO A 193 8.01 2.92 2.17
CA PRO A 193 7.70 1.50 2.30
C PRO A 193 6.27 1.24 2.75
N VAL A 194 5.47 0.60 1.88
CA VAL A 194 4.17 0.01 2.16
C VAL A 194 4.21 -1.43 1.70
N LEU A 195 4.23 -2.33 2.65
CA LEU A 195 4.59 -3.72 2.44
C LEU A 195 3.37 -4.61 2.65
N ALA A 196 2.99 -5.33 1.61
CA ALA A 196 1.95 -6.34 1.67
C ALA A 196 2.58 -7.72 1.94
N LYS A 197 2.00 -8.49 2.86
CA LYS A 197 2.44 -9.87 3.14
C LYS A 197 2.05 -10.81 1.99
N ALA A 198 2.74 -11.93 1.86
CA ALA A 198 2.32 -13.00 0.94
C ALA A 198 0.90 -13.46 1.28
N GLY A 199 0.05 -13.60 0.26
CA GLY A 199 -1.38 -13.90 0.42
C GLY A 199 -2.26 -12.68 0.69
N ALA A 200 -1.73 -11.47 0.73
CA ALA A 200 -2.53 -10.25 0.91
C ALA A 200 -3.48 -10.01 -0.26
N ILE A 201 -4.68 -9.52 0.06
CA ILE A 201 -5.73 -9.18 -0.90
C ILE A 201 -6.27 -7.79 -0.55
N LEU A 202 -6.14 -6.85 -1.49
CA LEU A 202 -6.62 -5.48 -1.31
C LEU A 202 -7.68 -5.13 -2.38
N PRO A 203 -8.92 -4.91 -2.00
CA PRO A 203 -9.92 -4.35 -2.89
C PRO A 203 -9.70 -2.83 -3.03
N LEU A 204 -9.59 -2.38 -4.27
CA LEU A 204 -9.40 -0.99 -4.66
C LEU A 204 -10.51 -0.59 -5.60
N ASP A 205 -11.06 0.62 -5.45
CA ASP A 205 -11.95 1.18 -6.45
C ASP A 205 -11.19 1.42 -7.77
N THR A 206 -11.82 1.13 -8.91
CA THR A 206 -11.25 1.47 -10.22
C THR A 206 -11.39 2.95 -10.54
N ASP A 207 -12.31 3.66 -9.90
CA ASP A 207 -12.46 5.11 -10.01
C ASP A 207 -11.56 5.84 -8.98
N ASP A 208 -10.73 6.73 -9.47
CA ASP A 208 -9.80 7.52 -8.66
C ASP A 208 -10.12 9.02 -8.64
N ILE A 209 -11.23 9.45 -9.26
CA ILE A 209 -11.57 10.86 -9.50
C ILE A 209 -12.85 11.28 -8.80
N SER A 210 -13.91 10.45 -8.84
CA SER A 210 -15.22 10.83 -8.29
C SER A 210 -15.20 10.99 -6.76
N ASN A 211 -16.11 11.80 -6.24
CA ASN A 211 -16.33 11.98 -4.81
C ASN A 211 -17.55 11.17 -4.31
N GLY A 212 -18.08 10.25 -5.12
CA GLY A 212 -19.23 9.43 -4.76
C GLY A 212 -18.92 8.54 -3.54
N ALA A 213 -19.93 8.37 -2.68
CA ALA A 213 -19.92 7.42 -1.58
C ALA A 213 -20.54 6.07 -1.98
N GLU A 214 -20.99 5.96 -3.22
CA GLU A 214 -21.62 4.76 -3.77
C GLU A 214 -20.65 3.58 -3.83
N ASN A 215 -21.18 2.38 -3.63
CA ASN A 215 -20.41 1.16 -3.80
C ASN A 215 -19.92 1.01 -5.24
N PRO A 216 -18.65 0.70 -5.47
CA PRO A 216 -18.05 0.73 -6.81
C PRO A 216 -18.62 -0.35 -7.73
N SER A 217 -18.92 0.03 -8.97
CA SER A 217 -19.24 -0.92 -10.04
C SER A 217 -18.02 -1.62 -10.62
N GLY A 218 -16.83 -1.10 -10.37
CA GLY A 218 -15.55 -1.68 -10.74
C GLY A 218 -14.59 -1.77 -9.57
N LEU A 219 -14.01 -2.94 -9.34
CA LEU A 219 -13.01 -3.19 -8.31
C LEU A 219 -11.73 -3.73 -8.94
N GLU A 220 -10.59 -3.15 -8.59
CA GLU A 220 -9.30 -3.81 -8.78
C GLU A 220 -8.96 -4.58 -7.50
N ILE A 221 -8.80 -5.89 -7.60
CA ILE A 221 -8.38 -6.75 -6.50
C ILE A 221 -6.89 -6.99 -6.65
N LEU A 222 -6.10 -6.29 -5.86
CA LEU A 222 -4.66 -6.50 -5.83
C LEU A 222 -4.38 -7.73 -4.95
N ALA A 223 -3.87 -8.80 -5.57
CA ALA A 223 -3.61 -10.08 -4.93
C ALA A 223 -2.11 -10.42 -5.00
N LEU A 224 -1.54 -10.87 -3.88
CA LEU A 224 -0.15 -11.31 -3.82
C LEU A 224 -0.08 -12.83 -3.65
N SER A 225 0.82 -13.48 -4.38
CA SER A 225 1.02 -14.94 -4.26
C SER A 225 1.34 -15.34 -2.82
N GLY A 226 0.66 -16.38 -2.35
CA GLY A 226 0.68 -16.86 -0.96
C GLY A 226 -0.67 -17.46 -0.61
N ASN A 227 -0.91 -17.69 0.68
CA ASN A 227 -2.21 -18.19 1.15
C ASN A 227 -2.85 -17.12 2.03
N GLY A 228 -4.07 -16.73 1.69
CA GLY A 228 -4.79 -15.72 2.44
C GLY A 228 -6.23 -15.52 1.99
N SER A 229 -6.97 -14.77 2.77
CA SER A 229 -8.35 -14.43 2.45
C SER A 229 -8.71 -13.05 3.00
N PHE A 230 -9.61 -12.37 2.32
CA PHE A 230 -10.15 -11.08 2.71
C PHE A 230 -11.66 -11.05 2.46
N THR A 231 -12.43 -10.59 3.43
CA THR A 231 -13.86 -10.36 3.26
C THR A 231 -14.12 -8.87 3.22
N MET A 232 -14.55 -8.38 2.07
CA MET A 232 -14.95 -7.01 1.84
C MET A 232 -16.39 -6.81 2.32
N TYR A 233 -16.62 -5.72 3.03
CA TYR A 233 -17.92 -5.31 3.55
C TYR A 233 -18.42 -4.07 2.79
N GLU A 234 -19.74 -4.04 2.52
CA GLU A 234 -20.43 -2.94 1.85
C GLU A 234 -21.84 -2.77 2.42
N ASP A 235 -22.27 -1.53 2.59
CA ASP A 235 -23.64 -1.12 2.93
C ASP A 235 -24.02 0.12 2.10
N ASP A 236 -25.09 0.84 2.43
CA ASP A 236 -25.50 2.03 1.69
C ASP A 236 -24.62 3.28 1.97
N GLY A 237 -23.73 3.22 2.95
CA GLY A 237 -22.82 4.31 3.33
C GLY A 237 -23.50 5.53 3.96
N GLU A 238 -24.82 5.54 4.11
CA GLU A 238 -25.60 6.71 4.52
C GLU A 238 -26.46 6.46 5.77
N THR A 239 -27.02 5.27 5.94
CA THR A 239 -27.97 4.96 6.98
C THR A 239 -27.46 3.92 7.99
N MET A 240 -28.20 3.74 9.09
CA MET A 240 -27.93 2.68 10.07
C MET A 240 -28.66 1.35 9.71
N CYS A 241 -29.13 1.20 8.48
CA CYS A 241 -29.87 0.01 8.05
C CYS A 241 -29.03 -1.26 8.12
N PHE A 242 -27.70 -1.15 8.09
CA PHE A 242 -26.77 -2.26 8.26
C PHE A 242 -26.97 -2.99 9.62
N GLU A 243 -27.43 -2.33 10.67
CA GLU A 243 -27.78 -2.95 11.96
C GLU A 243 -28.94 -3.95 11.83
N ASN A 244 -29.77 -3.78 10.79
CA ASN A 244 -30.90 -4.66 10.47
C ASN A 244 -30.60 -5.61 9.28
N GLY A 245 -29.32 -5.75 8.91
CA GLY A 245 -28.87 -6.69 7.88
C GLY A 245 -28.79 -6.12 6.47
N ALA A 246 -28.99 -4.80 6.26
CA ALA A 246 -28.82 -4.17 4.96
C ALA A 246 -27.33 -3.93 4.64
N TYR A 247 -26.58 -5.02 4.48
CA TYR A 247 -25.18 -5.03 4.08
C TYR A 247 -24.85 -6.29 3.27
N ALA A 248 -23.79 -6.22 2.51
CA ALA A 248 -23.27 -7.33 1.72
C ALA A 248 -21.80 -7.61 2.06
N GLU A 249 -21.40 -8.87 1.97
CA GLU A 249 -20.03 -9.31 2.15
C GLU A 249 -19.57 -10.12 0.94
N THR A 250 -18.40 -9.79 0.40
CA THR A 250 -17.74 -10.53 -0.67
C THR A 250 -16.41 -11.10 -0.15
N LYS A 251 -16.32 -12.44 -0.06
CA LYS A 251 -15.06 -13.10 0.32
C LYS A 251 -14.19 -13.32 -0.90
N PHE A 252 -12.92 -13.01 -0.78
CA PHE A 252 -11.83 -13.35 -1.71
C PHE A 252 -10.86 -14.30 -1.02
N GLU A 253 -10.28 -15.24 -1.77
CA GLU A 253 -9.28 -16.16 -1.25
C GLU A 253 -8.20 -16.41 -2.30
N ILE A 254 -6.96 -16.50 -1.88
CA ILE A 254 -5.83 -16.87 -2.71
C ILE A 254 -5.10 -18.04 -2.07
N GLU A 255 -4.83 -19.07 -2.86
CA GLU A 255 -4.04 -20.24 -2.49
C GLU A 255 -2.90 -20.40 -3.49
N THR A 256 -1.68 -20.59 -2.99
CA THR A 256 -0.49 -20.79 -3.82
C THR A 256 0.25 -22.05 -3.43
N ASN A 257 0.49 -22.91 -4.39
CA ASN A 257 1.31 -24.11 -4.24
C ASN A 257 2.39 -24.12 -5.34
N GLY A 258 3.62 -23.72 -4.99
CA GLY A 258 4.70 -23.57 -5.95
C GLY A 258 4.42 -22.44 -6.96
N ASP A 259 4.26 -22.80 -8.22
CA ASP A 259 3.90 -21.94 -9.36
C ASP A 259 2.42 -22.04 -9.78
N HIS A 260 1.62 -22.79 -9.03
CA HIS A 260 0.19 -22.88 -9.20
C HIS A 260 -0.54 -21.99 -8.21
N ILE A 261 -1.38 -21.08 -8.72
CA ILE A 261 -2.15 -20.11 -7.94
C ILE A 261 -3.63 -20.30 -8.25
N VAL A 262 -4.44 -20.33 -7.21
CA VAL A 262 -5.89 -20.32 -7.30
C VAL A 262 -6.42 -19.09 -6.59
N PHE A 263 -7.16 -18.26 -7.30
CA PHE A 263 -7.87 -17.13 -6.72
C PHE A 263 -9.36 -17.33 -6.86
N THR A 264 -10.10 -17.15 -5.76
CA THR A 264 -11.55 -17.37 -5.74
C THR A 264 -12.28 -16.11 -5.27
N ILE A 265 -13.24 -15.66 -6.05
CA ILE A 265 -14.27 -14.70 -5.64
C ILE A 265 -15.48 -15.55 -5.25
N PHE A 266 -15.82 -15.56 -3.96
CA PHE A 266 -16.98 -16.30 -3.47
C PHE A 266 -18.29 -15.57 -3.80
N PRO A 267 -19.41 -16.30 -3.83
CA PRO A 267 -20.72 -15.69 -3.89
C PRO A 267 -20.90 -14.62 -2.83
N VAL A 268 -21.49 -13.49 -3.23
CA VAL A 268 -21.82 -12.41 -2.30
C VAL A 268 -22.88 -12.90 -1.31
N SER A 269 -22.68 -12.64 -0.04
CA SER A 269 -23.64 -12.91 1.03
C SER A 269 -24.26 -11.63 1.56
N GLY A 270 -25.49 -11.72 2.10
CA GLY A 270 -26.21 -10.57 2.65
C GLY A 270 -27.20 -9.94 1.68
N ASP A 271 -27.40 -8.64 1.80
CA ASP A 271 -28.38 -7.89 1.01
C ASP A 271 -27.77 -7.37 -0.29
N LEU A 272 -28.13 -7.98 -1.42
CA LEU A 272 -27.64 -7.58 -2.74
C LEU A 272 -28.18 -6.24 -3.22
N SER A 273 -29.19 -5.68 -2.57
CA SER A 273 -29.77 -4.37 -2.96
C SER A 273 -28.85 -3.19 -2.66
N VAL A 274 -27.87 -3.37 -1.74
CA VAL A 274 -26.92 -2.32 -1.35
C VAL A 274 -25.72 -2.23 -2.29
N ILE A 275 -25.56 -3.16 -3.23
CA ILE A 275 -24.43 -3.22 -4.15
C ILE A 275 -24.89 -3.13 -5.62
N PRO A 276 -24.01 -2.75 -6.56
CA PRO A 276 -24.31 -2.78 -7.99
C PRO A 276 -24.71 -4.18 -8.45
N SER A 277 -25.79 -4.31 -9.24
CA SER A 277 -26.25 -5.60 -9.79
C SER A 277 -25.25 -6.21 -10.78
N LYS A 278 -24.42 -5.40 -11.40
CA LYS A 278 -23.32 -5.83 -12.28
C LYS A 278 -22.01 -5.25 -11.77
N ARG A 279 -20.98 -6.08 -11.69
CA ARG A 279 -19.68 -5.67 -11.20
C ARG A 279 -18.56 -6.18 -12.09
N TYR A 280 -17.63 -5.31 -12.37
CA TYR A 280 -16.35 -5.59 -12.98
C TYR A 280 -15.31 -5.83 -11.90
N PHE A 281 -14.56 -6.95 -12.00
CA PHE A 281 -13.39 -7.21 -11.17
C PHE A 281 -12.17 -7.32 -12.07
N LYS A 282 -11.15 -6.51 -11.80
CA LYS A 282 -9.81 -6.67 -12.33
C LYS A 282 -8.96 -7.33 -11.26
N VAL A 283 -8.72 -8.63 -11.37
CA VAL A 283 -7.82 -9.33 -10.45
C VAL A 283 -6.39 -9.13 -10.92
N ASN A 284 -5.62 -8.37 -10.15
CA ASN A 284 -4.24 -8.03 -10.41
C ASN A 284 -3.32 -8.90 -9.54
N PHE A 285 -2.71 -9.92 -10.12
CA PHE A 285 -1.69 -10.74 -9.47
C PHE A 285 -0.39 -9.93 -9.42
N PHE A 286 -0.26 -9.11 -8.41
CA PHE A 286 0.69 -8.00 -8.35
C PHE A 286 2.16 -8.43 -8.45
N ASP A 287 2.51 -9.58 -7.92
CA ASP A 287 3.87 -10.13 -7.94
C ASP A 287 4.09 -11.17 -9.05
N ILE A 288 3.13 -11.39 -9.97
CA ILE A 288 3.23 -12.35 -11.08
C ILE A 288 3.46 -11.61 -12.40
N VAL A 289 4.53 -11.96 -13.11
CA VAL A 289 4.95 -11.29 -14.36
C VAL A 289 4.66 -12.10 -15.61
N SER A 290 4.47 -13.41 -15.49
CA SER A 290 4.05 -14.29 -16.58
C SER A 290 3.40 -15.57 -16.03
N ALA A 291 2.66 -16.27 -16.86
CA ALA A 291 2.09 -17.58 -16.58
C ALA A 291 2.10 -18.44 -17.85
N GLU A 292 2.17 -19.76 -17.69
CA GLU A 292 2.03 -20.72 -18.81
C GLU A 292 0.58 -20.85 -19.28
N SER A 293 -0.33 -20.85 -18.32
CA SER A 293 -1.77 -20.85 -18.61
C SER A 293 -2.59 -20.19 -17.52
N VAL A 294 -3.73 -19.63 -17.91
CA VAL A 294 -4.72 -19.04 -17.01
C VAL A 294 -6.09 -19.56 -17.41
N ALA A 295 -6.87 -20.06 -16.46
CA ALA A 295 -8.24 -20.50 -16.67
C ALA A 295 -9.19 -19.74 -15.73
N VAL A 296 -10.35 -19.35 -16.24
CA VAL A 296 -11.41 -18.68 -15.48
C VAL A 296 -12.67 -19.54 -15.54
N THR A 297 -13.25 -19.82 -14.39
CA THR A 297 -14.52 -20.54 -14.28
C THR A 297 -15.54 -19.74 -13.46
N CYS A 298 -16.78 -19.66 -13.95
CA CYS A 298 -17.92 -19.11 -13.23
C CYS A 298 -18.89 -20.25 -12.90
N GLY A 299 -18.94 -20.65 -11.64
CA GLY A 299 -19.66 -21.83 -11.23
C GLY A 299 -19.06 -23.10 -11.87
N LYS A 300 -19.75 -23.66 -12.87
CA LYS A 300 -19.30 -24.86 -13.65
C LYS A 300 -18.87 -24.51 -15.07
N GLU A 301 -19.04 -23.28 -15.50
CA GLU A 301 -18.77 -22.85 -16.88
C GLU A 301 -17.35 -22.29 -17.01
N VAL A 302 -16.58 -22.84 -17.94
CA VAL A 302 -15.27 -22.34 -18.32
C VAL A 302 -15.47 -21.15 -19.26
N GLN A 303 -14.85 -20.01 -18.93
CA GLN A 303 -14.91 -18.80 -19.73
C GLN A 303 -13.86 -18.82 -20.85
N ASN A 304 -14.16 -18.18 -22.00
CA ASN A 304 -13.12 -17.85 -22.97
C ASN A 304 -12.22 -16.75 -22.36
N THR A 305 -10.92 -17.00 -22.28
CA THR A 305 -9.95 -16.12 -21.60
C THR A 305 -9.19 -15.20 -22.55
N ASP A 306 -9.38 -15.31 -23.88
CA ASP A 306 -8.56 -14.57 -24.88
C ASP A 306 -8.58 -13.05 -24.67
N ASP A 307 -9.74 -12.49 -24.29
CA ASP A 307 -9.93 -11.07 -24.05
C ASP A 307 -9.91 -10.69 -22.54
N LEU A 308 -9.79 -11.66 -21.65
CA LEU A 308 -9.86 -11.42 -20.20
C LEU A 308 -8.47 -11.27 -19.57
N ILE A 309 -7.42 -11.76 -20.22
CA ILE A 309 -6.07 -11.80 -19.68
C ILE A 309 -5.22 -10.74 -20.34
N HIS A 310 -4.59 -9.89 -19.52
CA HIS A 310 -3.64 -8.90 -20.01
C HIS A 310 -2.53 -8.65 -18.98
N TYR A 311 -1.49 -7.94 -19.40
CA TYR A 311 -0.42 -7.53 -18.50
C TYR A 311 -0.43 -6.00 -18.38
N ALA A 312 -0.61 -5.52 -17.14
CA ALA A 312 -0.60 -4.10 -16.83
C ALA A 312 0.50 -3.79 -15.81
N ASN A 313 1.32 -2.78 -16.09
CA ASN A 313 2.45 -2.38 -15.24
C ASN A 313 3.37 -3.56 -14.86
N GLY A 314 3.52 -4.55 -15.77
CA GLY A 314 4.33 -5.74 -15.56
C GLY A 314 3.72 -6.77 -14.61
N SER A 315 2.43 -6.72 -14.33
CA SER A 315 1.69 -7.73 -13.56
C SER A 315 0.67 -8.44 -14.43
N LEU A 316 0.39 -9.71 -14.14
CA LEU A 316 -0.71 -10.48 -14.71
C LEU A 316 -2.04 -9.92 -14.16
N CYS A 317 -2.93 -9.53 -15.08
CA CYS A 317 -4.28 -9.07 -14.75
C CYS A 317 -5.32 -9.98 -15.44
N VAL A 318 -6.39 -10.25 -14.73
CA VAL A 318 -7.54 -11.02 -15.23
C VAL A 318 -8.82 -10.23 -14.99
N ASP A 319 -9.53 -9.92 -16.06
CA ASP A 319 -10.78 -9.18 -16.03
C ASP A 319 -11.97 -10.14 -15.91
N VAL A 320 -12.87 -9.88 -14.98
CA VAL A 320 -14.06 -10.70 -14.73
C VAL A 320 -15.28 -9.80 -14.63
N PHE A 321 -16.34 -10.15 -15.37
CA PHE A 321 -17.62 -9.45 -15.33
C PHE A 321 -18.67 -10.34 -14.67
N CYS A 322 -19.23 -9.89 -13.55
CA CYS A 322 -20.23 -10.63 -12.79
C CYS A 322 -21.59 -9.93 -12.85
N ASP A 323 -22.64 -10.69 -13.18
CA ASP A 323 -24.01 -10.30 -12.92
C ASP A 323 -24.42 -10.86 -11.56
N LEU A 324 -24.41 -10.00 -10.55
CA LEU A 324 -24.69 -10.38 -9.16
C LEU A 324 -26.17 -10.59 -8.88
N SER A 325 -27.06 -10.16 -9.81
CA SER A 325 -28.51 -10.33 -9.69
C SER A 325 -29.00 -11.70 -10.13
N ALA A 326 -28.30 -12.35 -11.08
CA ALA A 326 -28.79 -13.56 -11.77
C ALA A 326 -28.15 -14.87 -11.31
N ALA A 327 -26.87 -14.87 -11.00
CA ALA A 327 -26.14 -16.08 -10.64
C ALA A 327 -25.07 -15.77 -9.58
N ASN A 328 -25.43 -16.01 -8.33
CA ASN A 328 -24.49 -15.87 -7.21
C ASN A 328 -23.61 -17.15 -7.12
N VAL A 329 -22.72 -17.31 -8.09
CA VAL A 329 -21.80 -18.46 -8.20
C VAL A 329 -20.36 -18.01 -7.97
N PRO A 330 -19.48 -18.89 -7.46
CA PRO A 330 -18.07 -18.53 -7.29
C PRO A 330 -17.40 -18.33 -8.66
N VAL A 331 -16.51 -17.35 -8.72
CA VAL A 331 -15.54 -17.19 -9.81
C VAL A 331 -14.19 -17.69 -9.35
N LYS A 332 -13.60 -18.60 -10.12
CA LYS A 332 -12.30 -19.18 -9.83
C LYS A 332 -11.33 -18.86 -10.97
N ILE A 333 -10.17 -18.34 -10.63
CA ILE A 333 -9.07 -18.06 -11.55
C ILE A 333 -7.92 -19.00 -11.16
N GLU A 334 -7.52 -19.87 -12.09
CA GLU A 334 -6.38 -20.76 -11.92
C GLU A 334 -5.24 -20.30 -12.80
N VAL A 335 -4.06 -20.09 -12.21
CA VAL A 335 -2.83 -19.66 -12.87
C VAL A 335 -1.80 -20.76 -12.70
N CYS A 336 -1.31 -21.35 -13.80
CA CYS A 336 -0.28 -22.37 -13.80
C CYS A 336 1.02 -21.85 -14.43
N GLY A 337 2.16 -22.34 -13.94
CA GLY A 337 3.48 -21.88 -14.39
C GLY A 337 3.72 -20.40 -14.07
N ALA A 338 3.23 -19.93 -12.93
CA ALA A 338 3.32 -18.52 -12.51
C ALA A 338 4.76 -18.14 -12.19
N ALA A 339 5.31 -17.19 -12.94
CA ALA A 339 6.61 -16.59 -12.64
C ALA A 339 6.45 -15.32 -11.82
N ARG A 340 7.12 -15.28 -10.65
CA ARG A 340 7.13 -14.11 -9.79
C ARG A 340 8.08 -13.04 -10.31
N TYR A 341 7.73 -11.78 -10.03
CA TYR A 341 8.65 -10.68 -10.22
C TYR A 341 9.94 -10.91 -9.44
N SER A 342 11.07 -10.76 -10.08
CA SER A 342 12.39 -10.71 -9.45
C SER A 342 13.09 -9.41 -9.83
N LEU A 343 13.83 -8.85 -8.88
CA LEU A 343 14.50 -7.57 -9.08
C LEU A 343 15.62 -7.69 -10.14
N ASN A 344 15.53 -6.90 -11.20
CA ASN A 344 16.69 -6.68 -12.08
C ASN A 344 17.70 -5.78 -11.35
N LYS A 345 18.68 -6.38 -10.71
CA LYS A 345 19.69 -5.67 -9.91
C LYS A 345 20.41 -4.58 -10.69
N ARG A 346 20.72 -4.84 -11.97
CA ARG A 346 21.41 -3.85 -12.79
C ARG A 346 20.57 -2.59 -12.97
N GLU A 347 19.30 -2.73 -13.29
CA GLU A 347 18.37 -1.61 -13.46
C GLU A 347 18.14 -0.89 -12.13
N ALA A 348 17.94 -1.63 -11.05
CA ALA A 348 17.76 -1.08 -9.70
C ALA A 348 18.98 -0.29 -9.23
N TYR A 349 20.20 -0.73 -9.55
CA TYR A 349 21.42 0.02 -9.28
C TYR A 349 21.51 1.30 -10.10
N ILE A 350 21.15 1.25 -11.40
CA ILE A 350 21.13 2.43 -12.26
C ILE A 350 20.12 3.45 -11.70
N GLU A 351 18.89 3.01 -11.39
CA GLU A 351 17.85 3.85 -10.82
C GLU A 351 18.33 4.53 -9.53
N THR A 352 18.89 3.73 -8.60
CA THR A 352 19.36 4.22 -7.30
C THR A 352 20.50 5.23 -7.44
N VAL A 353 21.54 4.87 -8.22
CA VAL A 353 22.72 5.72 -8.40
C VAL A 353 22.39 6.97 -9.22
N SER A 354 21.41 6.92 -10.13
CA SER A 354 20.98 8.08 -10.91
C SER A 354 20.48 9.23 -10.03
N LYS A 355 19.89 8.92 -8.89
CA LYS A 355 19.39 9.90 -7.91
C LYS A 355 20.53 10.63 -7.17
N TYR A 356 21.74 10.07 -7.14
CA TYR A 356 22.86 10.67 -6.40
C TYR A 356 23.28 12.02 -6.98
N GLN A 357 23.41 13.03 -6.12
CA GLN A 357 23.82 14.39 -6.47
C GLN A 357 25.35 14.54 -6.37
N ILE A 358 26.06 13.79 -7.22
CA ILE A 358 27.53 13.71 -7.31
C ILE A 358 27.98 13.73 -8.77
N LEU A 359 29.29 13.85 -9.00
CA LEU A 359 29.86 13.83 -10.36
C LEU A 359 29.51 12.52 -11.10
N ASN A 360 29.18 12.62 -12.38
CA ASN A 360 28.77 11.48 -13.20
C ASN A 360 29.85 10.39 -13.28
N ASP A 361 31.12 10.75 -13.35
CA ASP A 361 32.22 9.77 -13.35
C ASP A 361 32.29 9.01 -12.02
N TYR A 362 31.97 9.67 -10.92
CA TYR A 362 31.88 8.99 -9.62
C TYR A 362 30.65 8.10 -9.53
N LYS A 363 29.49 8.53 -10.09
CA LYS A 363 28.32 7.63 -10.25
C LYS A 363 28.69 6.36 -11.01
N LYS A 364 29.38 6.52 -12.16
CA LYS A 364 29.83 5.40 -12.98
C LYS A 364 30.76 4.47 -12.18
N SER A 365 31.70 5.02 -11.42
CA SER A 365 32.61 4.25 -10.58
C SER A 365 31.85 3.44 -9.51
N VAL A 366 30.90 4.05 -8.81
CA VAL A 366 30.06 3.37 -7.79
C VAL A 366 29.23 2.26 -8.43
N PHE A 367 28.60 2.52 -9.55
CA PHE A 367 27.76 1.58 -10.30
C PHE A 367 28.58 0.38 -10.81
N THR A 368 29.70 0.64 -11.50
CA THR A 368 30.57 -0.41 -12.06
C THR A 368 31.15 -1.29 -10.94
N SER A 369 31.59 -0.68 -9.84
CA SER A 369 32.10 -1.44 -8.68
C SER A 369 31.02 -2.33 -8.06
N ALA A 370 29.76 -1.90 -8.02
CA ALA A 370 28.66 -2.71 -7.49
C ALA A 370 28.35 -3.92 -8.39
N LEU A 371 28.47 -3.77 -9.71
CA LEU A 371 28.15 -4.84 -10.66
C LEU A 371 29.28 -5.86 -10.83
N GLU A 372 30.54 -5.39 -10.95
CA GLU A 372 31.67 -6.23 -11.37
C GLU A 372 32.27 -7.05 -10.24
N SER A 373 32.23 -6.54 -9.01
CA SER A 373 32.93 -7.20 -7.91
C SER A 373 32.10 -8.28 -7.19
N GLY A 374 30.78 -8.37 -7.47
CA GLY A 374 29.89 -9.19 -6.66
C GLY A 374 29.89 -8.80 -5.17
N ALA A 375 30.58 -7.70 -4.86
CA ALA A 375 30.73 -7.12 -3.53
C ALA A 375 30.36 -5.64 -3.60
N LEU A 376 29.78 -5.14 -2.52
CA LEU A 376 29.39 -3.74 -2.44
C LEU A 376 30.61 -2.80 -2.60
N PRO A 377 30.45 -1.67 -3.30
CA PRO A 377 31.55 -0.79 -3.62
C PRO A 377 32.23 -0.23 -2.37
N LYS A 378 33.55 -0.15 -2.39
CA LYS A 378 34.34 0.54 -1.36
C LYS A 378 34.17 2.06 -1.50
N CYS A 379 32.96 2.57 -1.20
CA CYS A 379 32.62 3.98 -1.22
C CYS A 379 32.12 4.44 0.15
N GLN A 380 31.82 5.73 0.28
CA GLN A 380 31.24 6.26 1.52
C GLN A 380 29.94 5.54 1.86
N LYS A 381 29.72 5.27 3.14
CA LYS A 381 28.58 4.54 3.69
C LYS A 381 27.24 5.00 3.09
N ARG A 382 27.02 6.32 2.97
CA ARG A 382 25.80 6.91 2.39
C ARG A 382 25.46 6.47 0.96
N PHE A 383 26.48 6.18 0.14
CA PHE A 383 26.29 5.73 -1.25
C PHE A 383 26.21 4.19 -1.35
N ARG A 384 26.73 3.49 -0.34
CA ARG A 384 26.72 2.03 -0.28
C ARG A 384 25.42 1.48 0.29
N GLU A 385 24.92 2.03 1.39
CA GLU A 385 23.74 1.50 2.08
C GLU A 385 22.49 1.38 1.19
N PRO A 386 22.15 2.34 0.28
CA PRO A 386 21.04 2.15 -0.64
C PRO A 386 21.20 0.97 -1.61
N LEU A 387 22.43 0.58 -1.92
CA LEU A 387 22.73 -0.59 -2.75
C LEU A 387 22.69 -1.88 -1.92
N GLU A 388 23.06 -1.80 -0.63
CA GLU A 388 22.92 -2.90 0.32
C GLU A 388 21.45 -3.33 0.50
N GLU A 389 20.51 -2.39 0.51
CA GLU A 389 19.07 -2.71 0.53
C GLU A 389 18.70 -3.64 -0.63
N LEU A 390 19.21 -3.37 -1.84
CA LEU A 390 18.88 -4.14 -3.04
C LEU A 390 19.39 -5.59 -2.98
N GLU A 391 20.43 -5.86 -2.16
CA GLU A 391 20.88 -7.22 -1.91
C GLU A 391 19.95 -8.04 -1.00
N HIS A 392 19.05 -7.37 -0.28
CA HIS A 392 18.03 -8.01 0.55
C HIS A 392 16.73 -8.30 -0.22
N CYS A 393 16.60 -7.84 -1.47
CA CYS A 393 15.47 -8.12 -2.34
C CYS A 393 15.55 -9.53 -2.94
N LEU A 394 14.37 -10.14 -3.14
CA LEU A 394 14.21 -11.47 -3.76
C LEU A 394 14.18 -11.37 -5.29
#